data_40f70a3e4f6013a477e3df2bb519e3b0
#
_entry.id   40f70a3e4f6013a477e3df2bb519e3b0
#
_cell.length_a   1.000
_cell.length_b   1.000
_cell.length_c   1.000
_cell.angle_alpha   90.00
_cell.angle_beta   90.00
_cell.angle_gamma   90.00
#
_symmetry.space_group_name_H-M   'P 1'
#
loop_
_entity.id
_entity.type
_entity.pdbx_description
1 polymer ?
#
loop_
_entity_poly.entity_id
_entity_poly.type
_entity_poly.pdbx_seq_one_letter_code
_entity_poly.pdbx_strand_id
1 'polypeptide(L)'
;MKKWSVGVFASIDAGLGVQLEVARDLGIHTVQLHTPAKTSRTPDNAKAFLRKLEEYGITVTCVFLGFEGESYETIAITAETVGLVPHETRETRLQESFEIADFAKLLGVDAIGSHIGFVPHKDDVKKYSEIVETIQKLCDHLAANGQRLHLETGQEKAEDLLTFLKDVQRDNIL
;
A
#
# COMPACT_ATOMS: atom_id res chain seq x y z
N MET A 1 -8.62 29.57 2.34
CA MET A 1 -8.06 28.33 1.76
C MET A 1 -8.10 27.25 2.82
N LYS A 2 -8.61 26.05 2.48
CA LYS A 2 -8.57 24.89 3.37
C LYS A 2 -7.10 24.46 3.49
N LYS A 3 -6.53 24.51 4.70
CA LYS A 3 -5.16 24.01 4.92
C LYS A 3 -5.21 22.47 4.84
N TRP A 4 -4.33 21.89 4.04
CA TRP A 4 -4.12 20.46 4.02
C TRP A 4 -3.44 20.03 5.33
N SER A 5 -3.84 18.87 5.86
CA SER A 5 -3.12 18.28 6.99
C SER A 5 -1.72 17.86 6.54
N VAL A 6 -0.74 18.07 7.41
CA VAL A 6 0.60 17.50 7.22
C VAL A 6 0.59 16.12 7.87
N GLY A 7 1.03 15.10 7.14
CA GLY A 7 1.19 13.74 7.63
C GLY A 7 2.62 13.25 7.50
N VAL A 8 2.93 12.17 8.20
CA VAL A 8 4.20 11.46 8.09
C VAL A 8 3.97 9.98 7.83
N PHE A 9 4.98 9.32 7.31
CA PHE A 9 5.01 7.86 7.24
C PHE A 9 5.33 7.32 8.62
N ALA A 10 4.53 6.38 9.12
CA ALA A 10 4.67 5.80 10.45
C ALA A 10 4.72 4.28 10.41
N SER A 11 5.34 3.68 11.40
CA SER A 11 5.34 2.24 11.63
C SER A 11 4.84 1.89 13.02
N ILE A 12 4.28 0.68 13.19
CA ILE A 12 3.91 0.12 14.50
C ILE A 12 5.10 -0.66 15.08
N ASP A 13 5.62 -1.59 14.30
CA ASP A 13 6.61 -2.59 14.75
C ASP A 13 7.60 -2.98 13.65
N ALA A 14 7.32 -2.64 12.42
CA ALA A 14 8.16 -2.96 11.27
C ALA A 14 8.00 -1.90 10.18
N GLY A 15 8.99 -1.87 9.29
CA GLY A 15 8.97 -1.06 8.08
C GLY A 15 9.47 0.36 8.26
N LEU A 16 9.16 1.17 7.26
CA LEU A 16 9.63 2.55 7.14
C LEU A 16 8.74 3.50 7.95
N GLY A 17 9.33 4.60 8.36
CA GLY A 17 8.61 5.69 9.01
C GLY A 17 8.98 5.90 10.46
N VAL A 18 8.38 6.92 11.06
CA VAL A 18 8.59 7.25 12.47
C VAL A 18 7.66 6.42 13.36
N GLN A 19 8.04 6.22 14.60
CA GLN A 19 7.14 5.64 15.60
C GLN A 19 5.99 6.61 15.89
N LEU A 20 4.81 6.09 16.28
CA LEU A 20 3.63 6.92 16.55
C LEU A 20 3.87 7.98 17.63
N GLU A 21 4.69 7.66 18.62
CA GLU A 21 5.09 8.59 19.69
C GLU A 21 5.79 9.83 19.13
N VAL A 22 6.64 9.63 18.12
CA VAL A 22 7.33 10.74 17.45
C VAL A 22 6.34 11.62 16.69
N ALA A 23 5.37 11.02 15.98
CA ALA A 23 4.32 11.77 15.29
C ALA A 23 3.50 12.61 16.30
N ARG A 24 3.08 12.00 17.44
CA ARG A 24 2.40 12.71 18.53
C ARG A 24 3.22 13.88 19.06
N ASP A 25 4.49 13.65 19.38
CA ASP A 25 5.38 14.65 19.99
C ASP A 25 5.67 15.82 19.04
N LEU A 26 5.60 15.58 17.73
CA LEU A 26 5.69 16.61 16.68
C LEU A 26 4.35 17.32 16.42
N GLY A 27 3.26 16.91 17.08
CA GLY A 27 1.92 17.45 16.83
C GLY A 27 1.35 17.09 15.47
N ILE A 28 1.75 15.96 14.90
CA ILE A 28 1.26 15.45 13.60
C ILE A 28 0.09 14.50 13.87
N HIS A 29 -1.07 14.82 13.30
CA HIS A 29 -2.32 14.11 13.55
C HIS A 29 -2.75 13.16 12.43
N THR A 30 -2.01 13.08 11.34
CA THR A 30 -2.30 12.17 10.22
C THR A 30 -1.06 11.38 9.83
N VAL A 31 -1.23 10.07 9.60
CA VAL A 31 -0.13 9.21 9.21
C VAL A 31 -0.55 8.30 8.04
N GLN A 32 0.41 7.98 7.18
CA GLN A 32 0.38 6.77 6.38
C GLN A 32 1.11 5.68 7.16
N LEU A 33 0.48 4.52 7.30
CA LEU A 33 1.03 3.43 8.08
C LEU A 33 1.71 2.42 7.16
N HIS A 34 3.01 2.21 7.37
CA HIS A 34 3.68 1.06 6.75
C HIS A 34 3.08 -0.24 7.28
N THR A 35 2.95 -1.22 6.40
CA THR A 35 2.47 -2.56 6.74
C THR A 35 3.12 -3.09 8.02
N PRO A 36 2.33 -3.47 9.05
CA PRO A 36 2.87 -4.13 10.24
C PRO A 36 3.41 -5.53 9.93
N ALA A 37 4.32 -6.02 10.77
CA ALA A 37 4.81 -7.39 10.67
C ALA A 37 3.65 -8.41 10.63
N LYS A 38 3.81 -9.48 9.87
CA LYS A 38 2.76 -10.50 9.67
C LYS A 38 2.19 -11.04 10.99
N THR A 39 3.05 -11.25 11.98
CA THR A 39 2.67 -11.73 13.33
C THR A 39 1.84 -10.71 14.12
N SER A 40 1.89 -9.45 13.74
CA SER A 40 1.15 -8.35 14.41
C SER A 40 -0.22 -8.08 13.80
N ARG A 41 -0.55 -8.66 12.66
CA ARG A 41 -1.82 -8.44 11.94
C ARG A 41 -2.96 -9.27 12.55
N THR A 42 -3.22 -9.10 13.84
CA THR A 42 -4.27 -9.82 14.56
C THR A 42 -5.40 -8.89 15.02
N PRO A 43 -6.64 -9.38 15.22
CA PRO A 43 -7.73 -8.57 15.71
C PRO A 43 -7.46 -7.91 17.08
N ASP A 44 -6.71 -8.58 17.96
CA ASP A 44 -6.40 -8.02 19.27
C ASP A 44 -5.35 -6.91 19.19
N ASN A 45 -4.34 -7.06 18.33
CA ASN A 45 -3.39 -6.01 18.05
C ASN A 45 -4.06 -4.81 17.35
N ALA A 46 -5.01 -5.06 16.43
CA ALA A 46 -5.79 -3.97 15.82
C ALA A 46 -6.54 -3.15 16.87
N LYS A 47 -7.19 -3.79 17.84
CA LYS A 47 -7.87 -3.11 18.95
C LYS A 47 -6.92 -2.32 19.85
N ALA A 48 -5.76 -2.91 20.17
CA ALA A 48 -4.73 -2.24 20.96
C ALA A 48 -4.19 -1.00 20.24
N PHE A 49 -3.97 -1.14 18.93
CA PHE A 49 -3.48 -0.07 18.08
C PHE A 49 -4.49 1.08 17.93
N LEU A 50 -5.78 0.75 17.71
CA LEU A 50 -6.85 1.75 17.66
C LEU A 50 -6.93 2.58 18.95
N ARG A 51 -6.81 1.94 20.13
CA ARG A 51 -6.77 2.68 21.42
C ARG A 51 -5.58 3.65 21.47
N LYS A 52 -4.41 3.23 21.00
CA LYS A 52 -3.20 4.07 20.96
C LYS A 52 -3.37 5.26 20.01
N LEU A 53 -3.95 5.02 18.83
CA LEU A 53 -4.28 6.07 17.85
C LEU A 53 -5.25 7.10 18.45
N GLU A 54 -6.30 6.63 19.12
CA GLU A 54 -7.28 7.49 19.81
C GLU A 54 -6.61 8.31 20.91
N GLU A 55 -5.82 7.68 21.78
CA GLU A 55 -5.06 8.35 22.86
C GLU A 55 -4.15 9.46 22.31
N TYR A 56 -3.51 9.23 21.17
CA TYR A 56 -2.58 10.19 20.56
C TYR A 56 -3.27 11.19 19.62
N GLY A 57 -4.56 11.04 19.36
CA GLY A 57 -5.30 11.89 18.43
C GLY A 57 -4.78 11.78 17.00
N ILE A 58 -4.31 10.57 16.60
CA ILE A 58 -3.73 10.31 15.28
C ILE A 58 -4.74 9.53 14.42
N THR A 59 -4.88 9.94 13.16
CA THR A 59 -5.68 9.26 12.15
C THR A 59 -4.77 8.59 11.12
N VAL A 60 -4.98 7.30 10.88
CA VAL A 60 -4.35 6.59 9.75
C VAL A 60 -5.14 6.91 8.48
N THR A 61 -4.48 7.51 7.51
CA THR A 61 -5.10 7.90 6.24
C THR A 61 -4.91 6.86 5.14
N CYS A 62 -3.91 5.99 5.28
CA CYS A 62 -3.59 4.93 4.33
C CYS A 62 -2.75 3.86 5.03
N VAL A 63 -2.97 2.58 4.72
CA VAL A 63 -2.01 1.51 5.01
C VAL A 63 -1.24 1.22 3.73
N PHE A 64 0.09 1.29 3.80
CA PHE A 64 0.97 1.14 2.65
C PHE A 64 1.54 -0.28 2.60
N LEU A 65 1.35 -0.97 1.47
CA LEU A 65 1.89 -2.30 1.23
C LEU A 65 3.42 -2.23 1.19
N GLY A 66 4.05 -3.14 1.90
CA GLY A 66 5.49 -3.36 1.87
C GLY A 66 5.76 -4.85 2.09
N PHE A 67 6.72 -5.38 1.37
CA PHE A 67 7.00 -6.81 1.35
C PHE A 67 8.44 -7.10 1.74
N GLU A 68 8.65 -8.26 2.33
CA GLU A 68 10.01 -8.71 2.61
C GLU A 68 10.82 -8.87 1.31
N GLY A 69 12.09 -8.46 1.35
CA GLY A 69 13.02 -8.55 0.22
C GLY A 69 12.93 -7.40 -0.79
N GLU A 70 12.09 -6.39 -0.57
CA GLU A 70 12.12 -5.18 -1.39
C GLU A 70 13.38 -4.36 -1.14
N SER A 71 13.94 -3.81 -2.21
CA SER A 71 15.10 -2.93 -2.13
C SER A 71 14.99 -1.80 -3.14
N TYR A 72 15.27 -0.59 -2.66
CA TYR A 72 15.30 0.66 -3.44
C TYR A 72 16.73 1.16 -3.66
N GLU A 73 17.75 0.29 -3.52
CA GLU A 73 19.15 0.68 -3.60
C GLU A 73 19.52 1.23 -4.99
N THR A 74 19.02 0.62 -6.05
CA THR A 74 19.17 1.09 -7.43
C THR A 74 17.88 0.86 -8.22
N ILE A 75 17.71 1.60 -9.34
CA ILE A 75 16.57 1.43 -10.25
C ILE A 75 16.46 -0.04 -10.73
N ALA A 76 17.57 -0.67 -11.06
CA ALA A 76 17.59 -2.07 -11.51
C ALA A 76 17.11 -3.03 -10.41
N ILE A 77 17.59 -2.88 -9.18
CA ILE A 77 17.16 -3.69 -8.03
C ILE A 77 15.69 -3.42 -7.70
N THR A 78 15.25 -2.16 -7.74
CA THR A 78 13.85 -1.80 -7.55
C THR A 78 12.94 -2.52 -8.56
N ALA A 79 13.32 -2.53 -9.85
CA ALA A 79 12.57 -3.22 -10.90
C ALA A 79 12.45 -4.74 -10.67
N GLU A 80 13.45 -5.35 -10.05
CA GLU A 80 13.51 -6.80 -9.80
C GLU A 80 12.85 -7.20 -8.48
N THR A 81 12.75 -6.29 -7.50
CA THR A 81 12.41 -6.68 -6.13
C THR A 81 11.15 -6.02 -5.57
N VAL A 82 10.67 -4.91 -6.14
CA VAL A 82 9.60 -4.12 -5.51
C VAL A 82 8.23 -4.44 -6.07
N GLY A 83 7.25 -4.53 -5.19
CA GLY A 83 5.83 -4.59 -5.49
C GLY A 83 5.36 -5.94 -6.04
N LEU A 84 4.36 -5.87 -6.92
CA LEU A 84 3.66 -7.02 -7.51
C LEU A 84 4.09 -7.34 -8.95
N VAL A 85 4.91 -6.47 -9.55
CA VAL A 85 5.42 -6.70 -10.92
C VAL A 85 6.39 -7.88 -11.01
N PRO A 86 7.33 -8.11 -10.05
CA PRO A 86 8.23 -9.26 -10.10
C PRO A 86 7.46 -10.57 -10.10
N HIS A 87 7.70 -11.40 -11.14
CA HIS A 87 6.93 -12.63 -11.39
C HIS A 87 7.07 -13.66 -10.27
N GLU A 88 8.30 -13.86 -9.76
CA GLU A 88 8.63 -14.91 -8.79
C GLU A 88 7.93 -14.71 -7.43
N THR A 89 7.67 -13.48 -7.03
CA THR A 89 7.07 -13.15 -5.73
C THR A 89 5.63 -12.71 -5.83
N ARG A 90 5.11 -12.50 -7.03
CA ARG A 90 3.80 -11.88 -7.31
C ARG A 90 2.65 -12.54 -6.58
N GLU A 91 2.51 -13.85 -6.73
CA GLU A 91 1.37 -14.57 -6.13
C GLU A 91 1.42 -14.54 -4.60
N THR A 92 2.59 -14.77 -4.01
CA THR A 92 2.77 -14.71 -2.55
C THR A 92 2.47 -13.31 -2.01
N ARG A 93 2.94 -12.27 -2.71
CA ARG A 93 2.70 -10.88 -2.32
C ARG A 93 1.25 -10.45 -2.54
N LEU A 94 0.58 -10.97 -3.56
CA LEU A 94 -0.85 -10.75 -3.77
C LEU A 94 -1.65 -11.31 -2.57
N GLN A 95 -1.35 -12.53 -2.13
CA GLN A 95 -2.00 -13.12 -0.95
C GLN A 95 -1.69 -12.30 0.32
N GLU A 96 -0.46 -11.86 0.48
CA GLU A 96 -0.08 -10.99 1.60
C GLU A 96 -0.80 -9.64 1.54
N SER A 97 -1.01 -9.08 0.33
CA SER A 97 -1.78 -7.85 0.15
C SER A 97 -3.22 -7.98 0.64
N PHE A 98 -3.85 -9.14 0.45
CA PHE A 98 -5.18 -9.41 0.99
C PHE A 98 -5.17 -9.43 2.53
N GLU A 99 -4.18 -10.10 3.15
CA GLU A 99 -4.03 -10.13 4.62
C GLU A 99 -3.83 -8.71 5.19
N ILE A 100 -3.05 -7.87 4.51
CA ILE A 100 -2.80 -6.48 4.91
C ILE A 100 -4.08 -5.64 4.77
N ALA A 101 -4.80 -5.80 3.67
CA ALA A 101 -6.06 -5.10 3.43
C ALA A 101 -7.12 -5.47 4.49
N ASP A 102 -7.21 -6.75 4.85
CA ASP A 102 -8.12 -7.21 5.90
C ASP A 102 -7.73 -6.64 7.28
N PHE A 103 -6.44 -6.55 7.58
CA PHE A 103 -5.98 -5.88 8.80
C PHE A 103 -6.30 -4.37 8.78
N ALA A 104 -6.06 -3.69 7.65
CA ALA A 104 -6.40 -2.27 7.48
C ALA A 104 -7.91 -2.03 7.68
N LYS A 105 -8.76 -2.94 7.23
CA LYS A 105 -10.21 -2.91 7.49
C LYS A 105 -10.53 -2.96 8.98
N LEU A 106 -9.81 -3.76 9.78
CA LEU A 106 -9.97 -3.79 11.23
C LEU A 106 -9.59 -2.45 11.88
N LEU A 107 -8.70 -1.69 11.24
CA LEU A 107 -8.34 -0.33 11.66
C LEU A 107 -9.30 0.75 11.15
N GLY A 108 -10.32 0.38 10.36
CA GLY A 108 -11.24 1.34 9.74
C GLY A 108 -10.60 2.16 8.61
N VAL A 109 -9.53 1.67 7.99
CA VAL A 109 -8.82 2.36 6.91
C VAL A 109 -9.31 1.87 5.56
N ASP A 110 -9.77 2.80 4.73
CA ASP A 110 -10.33 2.52 3.40
C ASP A 110 -9.35 2.76 2.24
N ALA A 111 -8.13 3.20 2.53
CA ALA A 111 -7.08 3.43 1.53
C ALA A 111 -5.90 2.48 1.75
N ILE A 112 -5.56 1.74 0.70
CA ILE A 112 -4.37 0.89 0.63
C ILE A 112 -3.43 1.51 -0.39
N GLY A 113 -2.24 1.91 0.06
CA GLY A 113 -1.20 2.47 -0.80
C GLY A 113 -0.23 1.39 -1.27
N SER A 114 0.29 1.50 -2.47
CA SER A 114 1.31 0.58 -2.97
C SER A 114 2.17 1.17 -4.07
N HIS A 115 3.47 0.94 -3.98
CA HIS A 115 4.35 0.91 -5.14
C HIS A 115 4.31 -0.50 -5.72
N ILE A 116 3.56 -0.69 -6.81
CA ILE A 116 3.35 -2.04 -7.38
C ILE A 116 4.54 -2.59 -8.16
N GLY A 117 5.63 -1.85 -8.25
CA GLY A 117 6.77 -2.09 -9.14
C GLY A 117 6.64 -1.29 -10.43
N PHE A 118 7.59 -1.45 -11.35
CA PHE A 118 7.57 -0.75 -12.63
C PHE A 118 6.66 -1.47 -13.61
N VAL A 119 5.53 -0.85 -13.95
CA VAL A 119 4.56 -1.42 -14.87
C VAL A 119 5.22 -1.70 -16.23
N PRO A 120 5.19 -2.93 -16.75
CA PRO A 120 5.76 -3.24 -18.05
C PRO A 120 5.11 -2.41 -19.16
N HIS A 121 5.89 -2.07 -20.18
CA HIS A 121 5.33 -1.43 -21.39
C HIS A 121 4.30 -2.36 -22.06
N LYS A 122 3.25 -1.78 -22.62
CA LYS A 122 2.13 -2.54 -23.23
C LYS A 122 2.57 -3.46 -24.38
N ASP A 123 3.73 -3.21 -24.98
CA ASP A 123 4.32 -4.07 -26.01
C ASP A 123 4.83 -5.42 -25.45
N ASP A 124 5.18 -5.49 -24.15
CA ASP A 124 5.40 -6.78 -23.46
C ASP A 124 4.06 -7.36 -23.02
N VAL A 125 3.28 -7.80 -24.01
CA VAL A 125 1.88 -8.20 -23.86
C VAL A 125 1.70 -9.19 -22.71
N LYS A 126 2.61 -10.16 -22.55
CA LYS A 126 2.49 -11.19 -21.52
C LYS A 126 2.64 -10.60 -20.12
N LYS A 127 3.74 -9.89 -19.85
CA LYS A 127 3.98 -9.31 -18.52
C LYS A 127 2.95 -8.25 -18.18
N TYR A 128 2.54 -7.45 -19.18
CA TYR A 128 1.53 -6.43 -19.01
C TYR A 128 0.17 -7.03 -18.62
N SER A 129 -0.31 -8.05 -19.35
CA SER A 129 -1.59 -8.70 -19.01
C SER A 129 -1.56 -9.38 -17.65
N GLU A 130 -0.46 -10.03 -17.29
CA GLU A 130 -0.30 -10.68 -15.98
C GLU A 130 -0.41 -9.67 -14.83
N ILE A 131 0.18 -8.47 -14.95
CA ILE A 131 0.06 -7.46 -13.88
C ILE A 131 -1.31 -6.80 -13.87
N VAL A 132 -1.95 -6.58 -15.02
CA VAL A 132 -3.33 -6.10 -15.07
C VAL A 132 -4.26 -7.06 -14.33
N GLU A 133 -4.19 -8.37 -14.59
CA GLU A 133 -4.99 -9.39 -13.91
C GLU A 133 -4.70 -9.42 -12.39
N THR A 134 -3.43 -9.27 -12.01
CA THR A 134 -3.03 -9.25 -10.59
C THR A 134 -3.66 -8.06 -9.87
N ILE A 135 -3.61 -6.87 -10.47
CA ILE A 135 -4.19 -5.66 -9.87
C ILE A 135 -5.72 -5.72 -9.88
N GLN A 136 -6.34 -6.33 -10.89
CA GLN A 136 -7.79 -6.59 -10.88
C GLN A 136 -8.20 -7.44 -9.67
N LYS A 137 -7.49 -8.54 -9.39
CA LYS A 137 -7.75 -9.41 -8.22
C LYS A 137 -7.60 -8.63 -6.91
N LEU A 138 -6.56 -7.79 -6.80
CA LEU A 138 -6.36 -6.95 -5.62
C LEU A 138 -7.52 -5.95 -5.47
N CYS A 139 -7.86 -5.24 -6.52
CA CYS A 139 -8.97 -4.29 -6.50
C CYS A 139 -10.32 -4.94 -6.16
N ASP A 140 -10.57 -6.16 -6.65
CA ASP A 140 -11.81 -6.91 -6.34
C ASP A 140 -11.88 -7.27 -4.85
N HIS A 141 -10.76 -7.71 -4.24
CA HIS A 141 -10.68 -7.94 -2.79
C HIS A 141 -10.89 -6.65 -1.99
N LEU A 142 -10.23 -5.57 -2.40
CA LEU A 142 -10.38 -4.27 -1.76
C LEU A 142 -11.82 -3.74 -1.85
N ALA A 143 -12.47 -3.89 -3.00
CA ALA A 143 -13.88 -3.51 -3.19
C ALA A 143 -14.81 -4.26 -2.22
N ALA A 144 -14.60 -5.56 -2.01
CA ALA A 144 -15.35 -6.36 -1.04
C ALA A 144 -15.14 -5.87 0.41
N ASN A 145 -14.03 -5.21 0.69
CA ASN A 145 -13.73 -4.56 1.96
C ASN A 145 -14.23 -3.11 2.07
N GLY A 146 -14.73 -2.52 0.97
CA GLY A 146 -15.04 -1.09 0.89
C GLY A 146 -13.80 -0.21 0.80
N GLN A 147 -12.69 -0.76 0.28
CA GLN A 147 -11.38 -0.11 0.21
C GLN A 147 -11.00 0.26 -1.22
N ARG A 148 -10.00 1.14 -1.34
CA ARG A 148 -9.45 1.64 -2.60
C ARG A 148 -7.94 1.42 -2.64
N LEU A 149 -7.41 1.15 -3.84
CA LEU A 149 -5.98 1.09 -4.10
C LEU A 149 -5.47 2.46 -4.55
N HIS A 150 -4.49 2.99 -3.85
CA HIS A 150 -3.77 4.21 -4.21
C HIS A 150 -2.39 3.82 -4.72
N LEU A 151 -2.14 4.06 -6.01
CA LEU A 151 -0.84 3.75 -6.60
C LEU A 151 0.17 4.86 -6.30
N GLU A 152 1.34 4.45 -5.84
CA GLU A 152 2.53 5.28 -5.93
C GLU A 152 3.13 5.11 -7.34
N THR A 153 3.51 6.23 -7.97
CA THR A 153 4.09 6.22 -9.32
C THR A 153 5.52 5.67 -9.29
N GLY A 154 5.85 4.84 -10.27
CA GLY A 154 7.19 4.30 -10.50
C GLY A 154 7.97 5.07 -11.56
N GLN A 155 8.48 4.36 -12.58
CA GLN A 155 9.26 4.94 -13.69
C GLN A 155 8.42 5.21 -14.95
N GLU A 156 7.14 4.90 -14.90
CA GLU A 156 6.21 5.03 -16.02
C GLU A 156 5.97 6.51 -16.35
N LYS A 157 5.77 6.78 -17.62
CA LYS A 157 5.22 8.07 -18.04
C LYS A 157 3.75 8.16 -17.63
N ALA A 158 3.28 9.37 -17.38
CA ALA A 158 1.88 9.59 -17.00
C ALA A 158 0.88 8.99 -18.00
N GLU A 159 1.21 8.99 -19.29
CA GLU A 159 0.37 8.41 -20.36
C GLU A 159 0.28 6.88 -20.26
N ASP A 160 1.40 6.23 -19.92
CA ASP A 160 1.47 4.77 -19.76
C ASP A 160 0.69 4.35 -18.51
N LEU A 161 0.87 5.06 -17.37
CA LEU A 161 0.13 4.83 -16.16
C LEU A 161 -1.38 5.04 -16.36
N LEU A 162 -1.79 6.11 -17.05
CA LEU A 162 -3.20 6.36 -17.37
C LEU A 162 -3.79 5.22 -18.23
N THR A 163 -3.00 4.69 -19.17
CA THR A 163 -3.39 3.54 -19.98
C THR A 163 -3.56 2.30 -19.12
N PHE A 164 -2.62 2.03 -18.22
CA PHE A 164 -2.70 0.92 -17.29
C PHE A 164 -3.94 1.00 -16.39
N LEU A 165 -4.23 2.16 -15.80
CA LEU A 165 -5.43 2.36 -14.97
C LEU A 165 -6.73 2.07 -15.75
N LYS A 166 -6.79 2.48 -17.03
CA LYS A 166 -7.94 2.17 -17.90
C LYS A 166 -8.06 0.68 -18.21
N ASP A 167 -6.93 0.00 -18.43
CA ASP A 167 -6.91 -1.43 -18.74
C ASP A 167 -7.23 -2.30 -17.52
N VAL A 168 -6.94 -1.84 -16.30
CA VAL A 168 -7.37 -2.50 -15.06
C VAL A 168 -8.91 -2.53 -14.92
N GLN A 169 -9.63 -1.54 -15.44
CA GLN A 169 -11.10 -1.50 -15.45
C GLN A 169 -11.73 -1.72 -14.06
N ARG A 170 -11.22 -1.03 -13.05
CA ARG A 170 -11.79 -1.01 -11.69
C ARG A 170 -11.92 0.43 -11.22
N ASP A 171 -13.04 0.75 -10.55
CA ASP A 171 -13.35 2.12 -10.11
C ASP A 171 -12.70 2.48 -8.78
N ASN A 172 -12.11 1.51 -8.08
CA ASN A 172 -11.48 1.67 -6.79
C ASN A 172 -9.94 1.69 -6.85
N ILE A 173 -9.36 2.06 -7.98
CA ILE A 173 -7.92 2.31 -8.16
C ILE A 173 -7.70 3.78 -8.53
N LEU A 174 -6.70 4.42 -7.91
CA LEU A 174 -6.39 5.84 -8.05
C LEU A 174 -4.89 6.06 -8.20
#